data_526d487f98aa4c32c8cdfd8c129956ac
#
_entry.id   526d487f98aa4c32c8cdfd8c129956ac
#
_cell.length_a   1.000
_cell.length_b   1.000
_cell.length_c   1.000
_cell.angle_alpha   90.00
_cell.angle_beta   90.00
_cell.angle_gamma   90.00
#
_symmetry.space_group_name_H-M   'P 1'
#
loop_
_entity.id
_entity.type
_entity.pdbx_description
1 polymer ?
#
loop_
_entity_poly.entity_id
_entity_poly.type
_entity_poly.pdbx_seq_one_letter_code
_entity_poly.pdbx_strand_id
1 'polypeptide(L)'
;MNVFDFAMKMEQDGRAFYLEHADKVSHPQLKKILLELADDEAKHYAIFKALRDGQPTAYDEASRTGILNTVKNVFEELKAGNRVYSFPADARKIWAQAQEVEKKSENFYREKANEVGDKNQKHILNKIADEEHKHWVTMENVIRFLDRPKTWLEDAEWSNLEEY
;
A
#
# COMPACT_ATOMS: atom_id res chain seq x y z
N MET A 1 -23.14 2.36 12.76
CA MET A 1 -21.67 2.36 12.82
C MET A 1 -21.12 3.60 12.11
N ASN A 2 -20.24 4.30 12.78
CA ASN A 2 -19.60 5.50 12.24
C ASN A 2 -18.69 5.10 11.05
N VAL A 3 -18.59 5.99 10.05
CA VAL A 3 -17.73 5.76 8.89
C VAL A 3 -16.27 5.46 9.29
N PHE A 4 -15.79 6.09 10.36
CA PHE A 4 -14.42 5.89 10.82
C PHE A 4 -14.23 4.55 11.56
N ASP A 5 -15.28 3.99 12.16
CA ASP A 5 -15.24 2.62 12.68
C ASP A 5 -15.05 1.61 11.55
N PHE A 6 -15.73 1.83 10.45
CA PHE A 6 -15.57 1.01 9.24
C PHE A 6 -14.15 1.12 8.68
N ALA A 7 -13.66 2.36 8.56
CA ALA A 7 -12.31 2.62 8.07
C ALA A 7 -11.26 1.95 8.96
N MET A 8 -11.41 2.07 10.28
CA MET A 8 -10.50 1.41 11.24
C MET A 8 -10.46 -0.09 11.04
N LYS A 9 -11.63 -0.71 10.85
CA LYS A 9 -11.68 -2.15 10.61
C LYS A 9 -11.00 -2.53 9.30
N MET A 10 -11.21 -1.77 8.24
CA MET A 10 -10.54 -2.00 6.96
C MET A 10 -9.02 -1.94 7.10
N GLU A 11 -8.51 -0.96 7.84
CA GLU A 11 -7.07 -0.82 8.08
C GLU A 11 -6.52 -1.97 8.94
N GLN A 12 -7.25 -2.41 9.96
CA GLN A 12 -6.86 -3.57 10.76
C GLN A 12 -6.80 -4.86 9.92
N ASP A 13 -7.81 -5.07 9.08
CA ASP A 13 -7.86 -6.24 8.21
C ASP A 13 -6.71 -6.21 7.19
N GLY A 14 -6.43 -5.04 6.63
CA GLY A 14 -5.31 -4.85 5.70
C GLY A 14 -3.96 -5.11 6.36
N ARG A 15 -3.76 -4.57 7.55
CA ARG A 15 -2.53 -4.80 8.31
C ARG A 15 -2.33 -6.28 8.62
N ALA A 16 -3.38 -6.97 9.09
CA ALA A 16 -3.32 -8.39 9.39
C ALA A 16 -2.99 -9.21 8.14
N PHE A 17 -3.59 -8.86 7.00
CA PHE A 17 -3.30 -9.48 5.71
C PHE A 17 -1.81 -9.37 5.35
N TYR A 18 -1.26 -8.16 5.42
CA TYR A 18 0.14 -7.94 5.06
C TYR A 18 1.11 -8.65 6.01
N LEU A 19 0.83 -8.65 7.32
CA LEU A 19 1.67 -9.36 8.29
C LEU A 19 1.62 -10.88 8.09
N GLU A 20 0.44 -11.44 7.84
CA GLU A 20 0.28 -12.86 7.58
C GLU A 20 1.07 -13.28 6.34
N HIS A 21 0.95 -12.52 5.25
CA HIS A 21 1.65 -12.86 4.00
C HIS A 21 3.14 -12.57 4.07
N ALA A 22 3.57 -11.59 4.86
CA ALA A 22 4.99 -11.34 5.09
C ALA A 22 5.68 -12.55 5.72
N ASP A 23 4.98 -13.27 6.61
CA ASP A 23 5.50 -14.49 7.22
C ASP A 23 5.64 -15.64 6.22
N LYS A 24 4.84 -15.64 5.15
CA LYS A 24 4.85 -16.70 4.13
C LYS A 24 5.79 -16.42 2.97
N VAL A 25 6.15 -15.16 2.74
CA VAL A 25 7.04 -14.77 1.64
C VAL A 25 8.48 -14.98 2.07
N SER A 26 9.20 -15.87 1.35
CA SER A 26 10.58 -16.19 1.66
C SER A 26 11.58 -15.15 1.14
N HIS A 27 11.21 -14.39 0.12
CA HIS A 27 12.11 -13.42 -0.51
C HIS A 27 12.25 -12.17 0.35
N PRO A 28 13.45 -11.84 0.89
CA PRO A 28 13.61 -10.76 1.88
C PRO A 28 13.16 -9.39 1.38
N GLN A 29 13.40 -9.08 0.11
CA GLN A 29 13.06 -7.78 -0.46
C GLN A 29 11.55 -7.61 -0.61
N LEU A 30 10.85 -8.66 -1.05
CA LEU A 30 9.39 -8.64 -1.14
C LEU A 30 8.74 -8.61 0.24
N LYS A 31 9.31 -9.32 1.20
CA LYS A 31 8.87 -9.28 2.59
C LYS A 31 8.95 -7.86 3.16
N LYS A 32 10.02 -7.14 2.87
CA LYS A 32 10.20 -5.75 3.29
C LYS A 32 9.07 -4.85 2.81
N ILE A 33 8.63 -5.03 1.56
CA ILE A 33 7.50 -4.28 1.00
C ILE A 33 6.22 -4.56 1.81
N LEU A 34 5.91 -5.83 2.09
CA LEU A 34 4.71 -6.21 2.85
C LEU A 34 4.73 -5.64 4.26
N LEU A 35 5.88 -5.64 4.93
CA LEU A 35 6.01 -5.09 6.28
C LEU A 35 5.80 -3.57 6.29
N GLU A 36 6.29 -2.86 5.30
CA GLU A 36 6.07 -1.41 5.21
C GLU A 36 4.61 -1.08 4.91
N LEU A 37 3.96 -1.87 4.05
CA LEU A 37 2.52 -1.73 3.81
C LEU A 37 1.72 -1.92 5.11
N ALA A 38 2.09 -2.90 5.93
CA ALA A 38 1.47 -3.10 7.23
C ALA A 38 1.65 -1.90 8.15
N ASP A 39 2.82 -1.27 8.14
CA ASP A 39 3.08 -0.06 8.93
C ASP A 39 2.22 1.11 8.45
N ASP A 40 2.05 1.27 7.14
CA ASP A 40 1.16 2.30 6.59
C ASP A 40 -0.28 2.11 7.06
N GLU A 41 -0.78 0.86 7.06
CA GLU A 41 -2.13 0.55 7.54
C GLU A 41 -2.29 0.93 9.01
N ALA A 42 -1.25 0.70 9.83
CA ALA A 42 -1.28 1.09 11.24
C ALA A 42 -1.35 2.62 11.42
N LYS A 43 -0.68 3.37 10.58
CA LYS A 43 -0.74 4.84 10.59
C LYS A 43 -2.13 5.34 10.21
N HIS A 44 -2.73 4.77 9.17
CA HIS A 44 -4.09 5.10 8.75
C HIS A 44 -5.10 4.80 9.85
N TYR A 45 -4.96 3.66 10.50
CA TYR A 45 -5.79 3.28 11.63
C TYR A 45 -5.76 4.34 12.73
N ALA A 46 -4.57 4.81 13.11
CA ALA A 46 -4.41 5.82 14.15
C ALA A 46 -5.10 7.14 13.78
N ILE A 47 -5.01 7.55 12.51
CA ILE A 47 -5.67 8.75 12.01
C ILE A 47 -7.19 8.60 12.09
N PHE A 48 -7.73 7.49 11.62
CA PHE A 48 -9.18 7.23 11.66
C PHE A 48 -9.70 7.13 13.09
N LYS A 49 -8.91 6.54 13.99
CA LYS A 49 -9.28 6.47 15.41
C LYS A 49 -9.39 7.87 16.03
N ALA A 50 -8.45 8.74 15.73
CA ALA A 50 -8.49 10.13 16.21
C ALA A 50 -9.71 10.87 15.66
N LEU A 51 -10.04 10.67 14.39
CA LEU A 51 -11.26 11.26 13.78
C LEU A 51 -12.53 10.73 14.45
N ARG A 52 -12.59 9.42 14.70
CA ARG A 52 -13.73 8.80 15.39
C ARG A 52 -13.93 9.39 16.78
N ASP A 53 -12.84 9.59 17.51
CA ASP A 53 -12.88 10.07 18.88
C ASP A 53 -13.02 11.58 19.00
N GLY A 54 -13.12 12.28 17.86
CA GLY A 54 -13.27 13.74 17.82
C GLY A 54 -12.02 14.49 18.23
N GLN A 55 -10.85 13.84 18.19
CA GLN A 55 -9.59 14.47 18.55
C GLN A 55 -9.03 15.28 17.39
N PRO A 56 -8.35 16.41 17.67
CA PRO A 56 -7.66 17.16 16.62
C PRO A 56 -6.68 16.27 15.88
N THR A 57 -6.80 16.22 14.56
CA THR A 57 -5.90 15.42 13.74
C THR A 57 -5.78 16.05 12.35
N ALA A 58 -4.65 15.83 11.71
CA ALA A 58 -4.37 16.30 10.36
C ALA A 58 -3.54 15.29 9.62
N TYR A 59 -3.64 15.31 8.30
CA TYR A 59 -2.72 14.58 7.43
C TYR A 59 -1.54 15.51 7.13
N ASP A 60 -0.34 15.13 7.52
CA ASP A 60 0.88 15.91 7.32
C ASP A 60 1.96 15.09 6.58
N GLU A 61 3.13 15.70 6.35
CA GLU A 61 4.24 15.03 5.66
C GLU A 61 4.74 13.78 6.40
N ALA A 62 4.65 13.78 7.75
CA ALA A 62 5.05 12.61 8.53
C ALA A 62 4.09 11.42 8.34
N SER A 63 2.84 11.70 7.94
CA SER A 63 1.83 10.68 7.67
C SER A 63 1.98 10.05 6.28
N ARG A 64 2.71 10.71 5.38
CA ARG A 64 2.82 10.31 3.98
C ARG A 64 3.57 9.00 3.82
N THR A 65 3.04 8.09 3.00
CA THR A 65 3.72 6.83 2.70
C THR A 65 4.99 7.03 1.87
N GLY A 66 6.02 6.26 2.21
CA GLY A 66 7.25 6.19 1.42
C GLY A 66 7.33 4.93 0.56
N ILE A 67 6.22 4.21 0.40
CA ILE A 67 6.23 2.87 -0.20
C ILE A 67 6.79 2.86 -1.63
N LEU A 68 6.46 3.83 -2.47
CA LEU A 68 6.92 3.85 -3.85
C LEU A 68 8.44 3.99 -3.94
N ASN A 69 9.04 4.79 -3.06
CA ASN A 69 10.49 4.90 -2.97
C ASN A 69 11.13 3.60 -2.50
N THR A 70 10.51 2.93 -1.53
CA THR A 70 10.97 1.62 -1.04
C THR A 70 10.94 0.58 -2.17
N VAL A 71 9.86 0.52 -2.94
CA VAL A 71 9.71 -0.41 -4.07
C VAL A 71 10.77 -0.14 -5.14
N LYS A 72 10.99 1.13 -5.47
CA LYS A 72 12.04 1.53 -6.40
C LYS A 72 13.41 1.03 -5.93
N ASN A 73 13.74 1.27 -4.65
CA ASN A 73 15.01 0.83 -4.07
C ASN A 73 15.14 -0.69 -4.08
N VAL A 74 14.06 -1.42 -3.82
CA VAL A 74 14.04 -2.88 -3.89
C VAL A 74 14.41 -3.34 -5.30
N PHE A 75 13.80 -2.76 -6.34
CA PHE A 75 14.14 -3.13 -7.71
C PHE A 75 15.58 -2.76 -8.09
N GLU A 76 16.08 -1.62 -7.62
CA GLU A 76 17.49 -1.25 -7.82
C GLU A 76 18.43 -2.27 -7.21
N GLU A 77 18.15 -2.71 -5.98
CA GLU A 77 18.95 -3.74 -5.28
C GLU A 77 18.90 -5.08 -6.00
N LEU A 78 17.71 -5.49 -6.47
CA LEU A 78 17.54 -6.74 -7.20
C LEU A 78 18.28 -6.71 -8.54
N LYS A 79 18.25 -5.58 -9.23
CA LYS A 79 18.99 -5.40 -10.50
C LYS A 79 20.49 -5.45 -10.25
N ALA A 80 20.99 -4.77 -9.22
CA ALA A 80 22.39 -4.75 -8.87
C ALA A 80 22.93 -6.14 -8.48
N GLY A 81 22.06 -6.98 -7.88
CA GLY A 81 22.42 -8.35 -7.49
C GLY A 81 22.70 -9.28 -8.65
N ASN A 82 22.23 -8.94 -9.84
CA ASN A 82 22.44 -9.68 -11.08
C ASN A 82 22.20 -11.19 -10.95
N ARG A 83 21.12 -11.55 -10.23
CA ARG A 83 20.72 -12.95 -10.03
C ARG A 83 19.61 -13.32 -10.98
N VAL A 84 19.43 -14.62 -11.21
CA VAL A 84 18.28 -15.15 -11.91
C VAL A 84 17.16 -15.35 -10.86
N TYR A 85 16.02 -14.65 -11.02
CA TYR A 85 14.88 -14.78 -10.15
C TYR A 85 13.80 -15.61 -10.84
N SER A 86 13.23 -16.54 -10.09
CA SER A 86 12.14 -17.39 -10.57
C SER A 86 11.14 -17.58 -9.43
N PHE A 87 9.87 -17.52 -9.75
CA PHE A 87 8.80 -17.61 -8.77
C PHE A 87 7.76 -18.64 -9.20
N PRO A 88 7.12 -19.34 -8.24
CA PRO A 88 6.00 -20.23 -8.56
C PRO A 88 4.88 -19.48 -9.28
N ALA A 89 4.14 -20.18 -10.13
CA ALA A 89 3.04 -19.59 -10.92
C ALA A 89 1.97 -18.90 -10.06
N ASP A 90 1.79 -19.34 -8.80
CA ASP A 90 0.80 -18.78 -7.88
C ASP A 90 1.37 -17.67 -6.98
N ALA A 91 2.65 -17.33 -7.09
CA ALA A 91 3.25 -16.29 -6.26
C ALA A 91 2.56 -14.94 -6.40
N ARG A 92 2.03 -14.64 -7.59
CA ARG A 92 1.34 -13.38 -7.84
C ARG A 92 -0.03 -13.26 -7.17
N LYS A 93 -0.64 -14.36 -6.76
CA LYS A 93 -2.02 -14.36 -6.20
C LYS A 93 -2.18 -13.46 -4.98
N ILE A 94 -1.22 -13.52 -4.08
CA ILE A 94 -1.21 -12.68 -2.85
C ILE A 94 -1.28 -11.20 -3.24
N TRP A 95 -0.42 -10.81 -4.17
CA TRP A 95 -0.29 -9.42 -4.60
C TRP A 95 -1.52 -8.95 -5.38
N ALA A 96 -2.10 -9.84 -6.19
CA ALA A 96 -3.34 -9.54 -6.91
C ALA A 96 -4.53 -9.38 -5.96
N GLN A 97 -4.63 -10.20 -4.92
CA GLN A 97 -5.65 -10.07 -3.88
C GLN A 97 -5.50 -8.75 -3.12
N ALA A 98 -4.26 -8.41 -2.74
CA ALA A 98 -3.97 -7.14 -2.09
C ALA A 98 -4.36 -5.95 -2.97
N GLN A 99 -4.07 -6.04 -4.26
CA GLN A 99 -4.40 -4.99 -5.22
C GLN A 99 -5.90 -4.73 -5.27
N GLU A 100 -6.72 -5.77 -5.27
CA GLU A 100 -8.19 -5.64 -5.24
C GLU A 100 -8.66 -4.95 -3.96
N VAL A 101 -8.11 -5.35 -2.82
CA VAL A 101 -8.46 -4.76 -1.52
C VAL A 101 -8.10 -3.27 -1.50
N GLU A 102 -6.93 -2.91 -2.00
CA GLU A 102 -6.50 -1.52 -2.05
C GLU A 102 -7.42 -0.67 -2.94
N LYS A 103 -7.88 -1.22 -4.05
CA LYS A 103 -8.79 -0.51 -4.94
C LYS A 103 -10.15 -0.29 -4.28
N LYS A 104 -10.66 -1.28 -3.57
CA LYS A 104 -11.91 -1.16 -2.83
C LYS A 104 -11.79 -0.12 -1.71
N SER A 105 -10.67 -0.11 -0.99
CA SER A 105 -10.41 0.86 0.07
C SER A 105 -10.31 2.28 -0.50
N GLU A 106 -9.59 2.46 -1.58
CA GLU A 106 -9.48 3.75 -2.26
C GLU A 106 -10.86 4.28 -2.64
N ASN A 107 -11.66 3.46 -3.32
CA ASN A 107 -13.00 3.84 -3.76
C ASN A 107 -13.91 4.19 -2.58
N PHE A 108 -13.86 3.41 -1.52
CA PHE A 108 -14.63 3.65 -0.29
C PHE A 108 -14.27 5.00 0.33
N TYR A 109 -13.00 5.29 0.49
CA TYR A 109 -12.56 6.55 1.11
C TYR A 109 -12.91 7.76 0.25
N ARG A 110 -12.80 7.65 -1.07
CA ARG A 110 -13.20 8.74 -1.98
C ARG A 110 -14.71 8.99 -1.93
N GLU A 111 -15.51 7.93 -1.89
CA GLU A 111 -16.96 8.03 -1.76
C GLU A 111 -17.34 8.71 -0.44
N LYS A 112 -16.74 8.28 0.67
CA LYS A 112 -17.00 8.86 1.98
C LYS A 112 -16.53 10.31 2.09
N ALA A 113 -15.43 10.65 1.40
CA ALA A 113 -14.99 12.04 1.33
C ALA A 113 -16.04 12.96 0.70
N ASN A 114 -16.79 12.45 -0.27
CA ASN A 114 -17.86 13.21 -0.91
C ASN A 114 -19.12 13.35 -0.03
N GLU A 115 -19.29 12.47 0.95
CA GLU A 115 -20.46 12.44 1.83
C GLU A 115 -20.30 13.26 3.11
N VAL A 116 -19.05 13.39 3.63
CA VAL A 116 -18.81 14.12 4.89
C VAL A 116 -18.85 15.63 4.65
N GLY A 117 -19.40 16.37 5.62
CA GLY A 117 -19.49 17.83 5.55
C GLY A 117 -18.26 18.56 6.07
N ASP A 118 -17.48 17.93 6.91
CA ASP A 118 -16.29 18.53 7.52
C ASP A 118 -15.13 18.57 6.53
N LYS A 119 -14.56 19.76 6.30
CA LYS A 119 -13.50 19.95 5.32
C LYS A 119 -12.22 19.19 5.67
N ASN A 120 -11.87 19.12 6.95
CA ASN A 120 -10.69 18.41 7.40
C ASN A 120 -10.85 16.90 7.21
N GLN A 121 -12.01 16.35 7.59
CA GLN A 121 -12.31 14.94 7.38
C GLN A 121 -12.26 14.58 5.89
N LYS A 122 -12.86 15.42 5.05
CA LYS A 122 -12.84 15.24 3.59
C LYS A 122 -11.40 15.22 3.06
N HIS A 123 -10.57 16.15 3.49
CA HIS A 123 -9.18 16.24 3.10
C HIS A 123 -8.41 14.98 3.50
N ILE A 124 -8.57 14.53 4.75
CA ILE A 124 -7.90 13.33 5.27
C ILE A 124 -8.32 12.08 4.49
N LEU A 125 -9.63 11.90 4.28
CA LEU A 125 -10.14 10.75 3.53
C LEU A 125 -9.58 10.69 2.11
N ASN A 126 -9.52 11.82 1.42
CA ASN A 126 -8.93 11.88 0.08
C ASN A 126 -7.43 11.61 0.09
N LYS A 127 -6.71 12.11 1.09
CA LYS A 127 -5.27 11.85 1.21
C LYS A 127 -4.96 10.38 1.48
N ILE A 128 -5.73 9.74 2.35
CA ILE A 128 -5.57 8.32 2.60
C ILE A 128 -5.97 7.50 1.37
N ALA A 129 -7.01 7.92 0.64
CA ALA A 129 -7.36 7.30 -0.64
C ALA A 129 -6.19 7.37 -1.65
N ASP A 130 -5.49 8.51 -1.71
CA ASP A 130 -4.29 8.66 -2.54
C ASP A 130 -3.20 7.67 -2.12
N GLU A 131 -3.04 7.41 -0.83
CA GLU A 131 -2.07 6.43 -0.31
C GLU A 131 -2.47 5.00 -0.67
N GLU A 132 -3.77 4.67 -0.58
CA GLU A 132 -4.27 3.37 -1.02
C GLU A 132 -3.99 3.17 -2.52
N HIS A 133 -4.07 4.23 -3.32
CA HIS A 133 -3.71 4.16 -4.74
C HIS A 133 -2.23 3.87 -4.93
N LYS A 134 -1.35 4.47 -4.13
CA LYS A 134 0.09 4.16 -4.17
C LYS A 134 0.36 2.70 -3.78
N HIS A 135 -0.38 2.16 -2.85
CA HIS A 135 -0.35 0.73 -2.52
C HIS A 135 -0.76 -0.11 -3.74
N TRP A 136 -1.83 0.29 -4.44
CA TRP A 136 -2.26 -0.38 -5.66
C TRP A 136 -1.15 -0.37 -6.72
N VAL A 137 -0.51 0.77 -6.95
CA VAL A 137 0.63 0.91 -7.88
C VAL A 137 1.77 -0.02 -7.47
N THR A 138 2.05 -0.12 -6.16
CA THR A 138 3.04 -1.05 -5.62
C THR A 138 2.75 -2.48 -6.03
N MET A 139 1.49 -2.93 -5.84
CA MET A 139 1.09 -4.29 -6.20
C MET A 139 1.23 -4.54 -7.70
N GLU A 140 0.85 -3.57 -8.52
CA GLU A 140 0.98 -3.66 -9.98
C GLU A 140 2.43 -3.89 -10.40
N ASN A 141 3.36 -3.15 -9.82
CA ASN A 141 4.78 -3.26 -10.14
C ASN A 141 5.38 -4.58 -9.65
N VAL A 142 4.99 -5.04 -8.46
CA VAL A 142 5.46 -6.34 -7.95
C VAL A 142 4.93 -7.48 -8.82
N ILE A 143 3.66 -7.43 -9.24
CA ILE A 143 3.07 -8.44 -10.11
C ILE A 143 3.84 -8.51 -11.44
N ARG A 144 4.15 -7.37 -12.03
CA ARG A 144 4.94 -7.32 -13.26
C ARG A 144 6.33 -7.91 -13.08
N PHE A 145 6.98 -7.63 -11.94
CA PHE A 145 8.25 -8.26 -11.60
C PHE A 145 8.14 -9.78 -11.49
N LEU A 146 7.12 -10.27 -10.78
CA LEU A 146 6.91 -11.71 -10.60
C LEU A 146 6.66 -12.44 -11.92
N ASP A 147 5.93 -11.80 -12.84
CA ASP A 147 5.58 -12.38 -14.14
C ASP A 147 6.78 -12.44 -15.11
N ARG A 148 7.68 -11.46 -15.05
CA ARG A 148 8.83 -11.36 -15.96
C ARG A 148 10.03 -10.72 -15.27
N PRO A 149 10.67 -11.42 -14.31
CA PRO A 149 11.67 -10.79 -13.44
C PRO A 149 12.83 -10.13 -14.18
N LYS A 150 13.44 -10.82 -15.12
CA LYS A 150 14.60 -10.30 -15.86
C LYS A 150 14.23 -9.06 -16.69
N THR A 151 13.19 -9.18 -17.49
CA THR A 151 12.74 -8.11 -18.38
C THR A 151 12.30 -6.90 -17.57
N TRP A 152 11.57 -7.12 -16.46
CA TRP A 152 11.13 -6.04 -15.60
C TRP A 152 12.30 -5.26 -15.00
N LEU A 153 13.32 -5.94 -14.52
CA LEU A 153 14.49 -5.28 -13.93
C LEU A 153 15.28 -4.47 -14.96
N GLU A 154 15.18 -4.82 -16.22
CA GLU A 154 15.79 -4.05 -17.33
C GLU A 154 14.88 -2.91 -17.80
N ASP A 155 13.61 -2.90 -17.38
CA ASP A 155 12.62 -1.89 -17.76
C ASP A 155 12.89 -0.57 -17.04
N ALA A 156 12.70 0.55 -17.74
CA ALA A 156 12.92 1.87 -17.16
C ALA A 156 11.71 2.40 -16.36
N GLU A 157 10.52 1.81 -16.52
CA GLU A 157 9.29 2.32 -15.91
C GLU A 157 9.36 2.41 -14.38
N TRP A 158 9.87 1.37 -13.71
CA TRP A 158 9.90 1.36 -12.25
C TRP A 158 10.85 2.39 -11.64
N SER A 159 11.76 2.95 -12.42
CA SER A 159 12.69 3.97 -11.91
C SER A 159 11.99 5.30 -11.59
N ASN A 160 10.77 5.50 -12.07
CA ASN A 160 9.98 6.73 -11.88
C ASN A 160 8.82 6.53 -10.88
N LEU A 161 8.81 5.45 -10.10
CA LEU A 161 7.70 5.15 -9.18
C LEU A 161 7.42 6.26 -8.17
N GLU A 162 8.44 6.94 -7.70
CA GLU A 162 8.30 8.00 -6.70
C GLU A 162 7.53 9.23 -7.19
N GLU A 163 7.33 9.33 -8.49
CA GLU A 163 6.61 10.46 -9.12
C GLU A 163 5.09 10.30 -9.10
N TYR A 164 4.59 9.14 -8.74
CA TYR A 164 3.15 8.87 -8.71
C TYR A 164 2.42 9.59 -7.54
#